data_3364bfa3de02d09bb224bddac4da2c58
#
_entry.id   3364bfa3de02d09bb224bddac4da2c58
#
_cell.length_a   1.000
_cell.length_b   1.000
_cell.length_c   1.000
_cell.angle_alpha   90.00
_cell.angle_beta   90.00
_cell.angle_gamma   90.00
#
_symmetry.space_group_name_H-M   'P 1'
#
loop_
_entity.id
_entity.type
_entity.pdbx_description
1 polymer ?
#
loop_
_entity_poly.entity_id
_entity_poly.type
_entity_poly.pdbx_seq_one_letter_code
_entity_poly.pdbx_strand_id
1 'polypeptide(L)'
;MDCADLVTGQLEFYWDVHLWPRLQGLTDEEYLWEPAEGAWSVRPDASGRMVVDHEDPVPDPPPLTTIAWRLVHIGVGCFATRVSTFFGDGSVPDDADMFDPRHIPADLPATAAGGLAFLEHWYRRWSQAVRGLTEEELHRPLGPKGAYFADDNMLGLVVHVSREAIHHGAEICLLRDLCRAGAAGDRRARV
;
A
#
# COMPACT_ATOMS: atom_id res chain seq x y z
N MET A 1 -17.38 1.62 22.20
CA MET A 1 -16.45 1.35 21.07
C MET A 1 -17.17 0.34 20.21
N ASP A 2 -17.56 0.72 19.03
CA ASP A 2 -18.19 -0.17 18.06
C ASP A 2 -17.14 -0.99 17.29
N CYS A 3 -17.58 -1.89 16.41
CA CYS A 3 -16.67 -2.75 15.67
C CYS A 3 -15.81 -1.96 14.69
N ALA A 4 -16.38 -0.94 14.03
CA ALA A 4 -15.64 -0.07 13.11
C ALA A 4 -14.51 0.68 13.84
N ASP A 5 -14.79 1.26 14.99
CA ASP A 5 -13.78 1.93 15.83
C ASP A 5 -12.64 0.98 16.22
N LEU A 6 -12.99 -0.27 16.61
CA LEU A 6 -12.00 -1.24 17.04
C LEU A 6 -11.04 -1.62 15.92
N VAL A 7 -11.56 -1.98 14.74
CA VAL A 7 -10.72 -2.44 13.62
C VAL A 7 -9.95 -1.30 12.97
N THR A 8 -10.55 -0.11 12.87
CA THR A 8 -9.88 1.08 12.34
C THR A 8 -8.77 1.54 13.29
N GLY A 9 -9.04 1.53 14.59
CA GLY A 9 -8.09 1.94 15.63
C GLY A 9 -6.80 1.12 15.64
N GLN A 10 -6.80 -0.15 15.20
CA GLN A 10 -5.57 -0.95 15.09
C GLN A 10 -4.64 -0.40 14.01
N LEU A 11 -5.19 -0.11 12.82
CA LEU A 11 -4.41 0.45 11.72
C LEU A 11 -3.94 1.87 12.03
N GLU A 12 -4.78 2.69 12.63
CA GLU A 12 -4.45 4.07 13.01
C GLU A 12 -3.35 4.13 14.07
N PHE A 13 -3.45 3.26 15.10
CA PHE A 13 -2.37 3.17 16.09
C PHE A 13 -1.04 2.80 15.45
N TYR A 14 -1.06 1.78 14.55
CA TYR A 14 0.14 1.40 13.83
C TYR A 14 0.68 2.55 12.96
N TRP A 15 -0.22 3.24 12.24
CA TRP A 15 0.13 4.37 11.39
C TRP A 15 0.78 5.50 12.19
N ASP A 16 0.13 5.98 13.24
CA ASP A 16 0.55 7.16 13.99
C ASP A 16 1.78 6.91 14.85
N VAL A 17 1.90 5.71 15.44
CA VAL A 17 2.94 5.39 16.42
C VAL A 17 4.16 4.71 15.78
N HIS A 18 3.95 3.85 14.79
CA HIS A 18 5.01 3.00 14.25
C HIS A 18 5.43 3.40 12.83
N LEU A 19 4.50 3.55 11.89
CA LEU A 19 4.84 3.73 10.48
C LEU A 19 5.18 5.17 10.14
N TRP A 20 4.23 6.10 10.33
CA TRP A 20 4.36 7.47 9.85
C TRP A 20 5.56 8.22 10.42
N PRO A 21 5.88 8.14 11.73
CA PRO A 21 7.11 8.74 12.27
C PRO A 21 8.38 8.17 11.64
N ARG A 22 8.37 6.89 11.30
CA ARG A 22 9.49 6.20 10.67
C ARG A 22 9.68 6.57 9.19
N LEU A 23 8.66 7.08 8.53
CA LEU A 23 8.72 7.55 7.14
C LEU A 23 9.19 9.00 7.01
N GLN A 24 9.20 9.78 8.09
CA GLN A 24 9.62 11.18 8.03
C GLN A 24 11.07 11.33 7.59
N GLY A 25 11.33 12.28 6.67
CA GLY A 25 12.67 12.49 6.11
C GLY A 25 13.16 11.33 5.22
N LEU A 26 12.26 10.53 4.64
CA LEU A 26 12.61 9.57 3.58
C LEU A 26 13.19 10.32 2.39
N THR A 27 14.38 9.90 1.91
CA THR A 27 15.03 10.49 0.74
C THR A 27 14.76 9.66 -0.52
N ASP A 28 14.99 10.25 -1.71
CA ASP A 28 14.82 9.54 -2.97
C ASP A 28 15.83 8.38 -3.11
N GLU A 29 17.04 8.52 -2.54
CA GLU A 29 18.02 7.44 -2.48
C GLU A 29 17.52 6.27 -1.63
N GLU A 30 16.91 6.53 -0.46
CA GLU A 30 16.31 5.48 0.37
C GLU A 30 15.09 4.85 -0.34
N TYR A 31 14.26 5.69 -0.97
CA TYR A 31 13.02 5.29 -1.65
C TYR A 31 13.27 4.30 -2.79
N LEU A 32 14.31 4.57 -3.61
CA LEU A 32 14.68 3.77 -4.78
C LEU A 32 15.80 2.75 -4.51
N TRP A 33 16.30 2.67 -3.26
CA TRP A 33 17.38 1.76 -2.91
C TRP A 33 16.99 0.30 -3.17
N GLU A 34 17.79 -0.39 -3.98
CA GLU A 34 17.65 -1.81 -4.26
C GLU A 34 18.44 -2.63 -3.23
N PRO A 35 17.76 -3.44 -2.39
CA PRO A 35 18.43 -4.27 -1.39
C PRO A 35 19.25 -5.41 -2.01
N ALA A 36 18.95 -5.80 -3.24
CA ALA A 36 19.66 -6.78 -4.03
C ALA A 36 19.48 -6.47 -5.53
N GLU A 37 20.37 -7.04 -6.37
CA GLU A 37 20.22 -6.99 -7.81
C GLU A 37 18.90 -7.65 -8.25
N GLY A 38 18.15 -6.99 -9.14
CA GLY A 38 16.85 -7.45 -9.62
C GLY A 38 15.69 -7.24 -8.65
N ALA A 39 15.88 -6.42 -7.62
CA ALA A 39 14.76 -6.03 -6.75
C ALA A 39 13.67 -5.30 -7.54
N TRP A 40 12.41 -5.64 -7.28
CA TRP A 40 11.26 -4.95 -7.86
C TRP A 40 11.13 -3.51 -7.32
N SER A 41 10.81 -2.59 -8.21
CA SER A 41 10.69 -1.16 -7.93
C SER A 41 9.52 -0.53 -8.69
N VAL A 42 9.42 0.79 -8.63
CA VAL A 42 8.60 1.62 -9.50
C VAL A 42 9.51 2.27 -10.51
N ARG A 43 9.25 2.05 -11.80
CA ARG A 43 10.13 2.48 -12.89
C ARG A 43 9.32 3.14 -14.01
N PRO A 44 9.90 4.05 -14.80
CA PRO A 44 9.24 4.56 -15.99
C PRO A 44 9.17 3.47 -17.08
N ASP A 45 8.00 3.30 -17.70
CA ASP A 45 7.84 2.50 -18.92
C ASP A 45 8.40 3.25 -20.14
N ALA A 46 8.28 2.64 -21.34
CA ALA A 46 8.75 3.25 -22.59
C ALA A 46 8.09 4.59 -22.93
N SER A 47 6.94 4.92 -22.35
CA SER A 47 6.25 6.21 -22.49
C SER A 47 6.68 7.24 -21.44
N GLY A 48 7.47 6.83 -20.44
CA GLY A 48 7.85 7.65 -19.29
C GLY A 48 6.84 7.60 -18.14
N ARG A 49 5.78 6.79 -18.23
CA ARG A 49 4.80 6.63 -17.17
C ARG A 49 5.37 5.66 -16.11
N MET A 50 5.22 6.04 -14.83
CA MET A 50 5.65 5.17 -13.73
C MET A 50 4.76 3.94 -13.64
N VAL A 51 5.40 2.77 -13.59
CA VAL A 51 4.76 1.45 -13.45
C VAL A 51 5.46 0.65 -12.35
N VAL A 52 4.74 -0.30 -11.80
CA VAL A 52 5.26 -1.24 -10.78
C VAL A 52 5.85 -2.45 -11.47
N ASP A 53 7.07 -2.84 -11.10
CA ASP A 53 7.62 -4.13 -11.55
C ASP A 53 6.72 -5.26 -11.07
N HIS A 54 6.36 -6.15 -11.97
CA HIS A 54 5.48 -7.28 -11.72
C HIS A 54 5.70 -8.37 -12.76
N GLU A 55 5.61 -9.62 -12.36
CA GLU A 55 5.60 -10.79 -13.23
C GLU A 55 4.41 -11.69 -12.89
N ASP A 56 3.83 -12.33 -13.90
CA ASP A 56 2.76 -13.31 -13.74
C ASP A 56 3.11 -14.59 -14.53
N PRO A 57 3.30 -15.73 -13.87
CA PRO A 57 3.21 -15.94 -12.40
C PRO A 57 4.34 -15.26 -11.64
N VAL A 58 4.09 -14.92 -10.38
CA VAL A 58 5.14 -14.39 -9.48
C VAL A 58 6.26 -15.41 -9.34
N PRO A 59 7.56 -15.02 -9.51
CA PRO A 59 8.69 -15.94 -9.34
C PRO A 59 8.73 -16.58 -7.94
N ASP A 60 9.29 -17.78 -7.87
CA ASP A 60 9.53 -18.50 -6.60
C ASP A 60 11.05 -18.76 -6.42
N PRO A 61 11.71 -18.16 -5.42
CA PRO A 61 11.19 -17.19 -4.45
C PRO A 61 10.86 -15.83 -5.08
N PRO A 62 9.90 -15.08 -4.52
CA PRO A 62 9.57 -13.75 -5.02
C PRO A 62 10.77 -12.79 -4.85
N PRO A 63 11.01 -11.85 -5.78
CA PRO A 63 12.08 -10.89 -5.68
C PRO A 63 11.96 -10.00 -4.44
N LEU A 64 13.10 -9.52 -3.92
CA LEU A 64 13.10 -8.42 -2.96
C LEU A 64 12.53 -7.16 -3.64
N THR A 65 12.12 -6.20 -2.85
CA THR A 65 11.49 -4.98 -3.35
C THR A 65 12.14 -3.74 -2.77
N THR A 66 12.01 -2.61 -3.46
CA THR A 66 12.36 -1.29 -2.93
C THR A 66 11.28 -0.75 -2.00
N ILE A 67 11.59 0.32 -1.26
CA ILE A 67 10.59 1.10 -0.50
C ILE A 67 9.54 1.68 -1.46
N ALA A 68 9.93 2.14 -2.64
CA ALA A 68 9.03 2.64 -3.68
C ALA A 68 7.94 1.61 -4.02
N TRP A 69 8.35 0.38 -4.30
CA TRP A 69 7.44 -0.70 -4.62
C TRP A 69 6.45 -0.98 -3.50
N ARG A 70 6.94 -1.11 -2.25
CA ARG A 70 6.11 -1.39 -1.07
C ARG A 70 5.12 -0.26 -0.77
N LEU A 71 5.57 1.01 -0.87
CA LEU A 71 4.71 2.17 -0.69
C LEU A 71 3.56 2.20 -1.70
N VAL A 72 3.88 1.95 -2.99
CA VAL A 72 2.87 1.89 -4.05
C VAL A 72 1.98 0.67 -3.88
N HIS A 73 2.53 -0.49 -3.50
CA HIS A 73 1.75 -1.69 -3.23
C HIS A 73 0.70 -1.46 -2.12
N ILE A 74 1.08 -0.86 -1.00
CA ILE A 74 0.12 -0.50 0.06
C ILE A 74 -0.88 0.55 -0.45
N GLY A 75 -0.38 1.63 -1.06
CA GLY A 75 -1.21 2.73 -1.52
C GLY A 75 -2.23 2.32 -2.57
N VAL A 76 -1.85 1.50 -3.55
CA VAL A 76 -2.74 0.98 -4.61
C VAL A 76 -3.53 -0.21 -4.09
N GLY A 77 -2.85 -1.30 -3.73
CA GLY A 77 -3.45 -2.60 -3.47
C GLY A 77 -4.28 -2.64 -2.18
N CYS A 78 -3.81 -1.98 -1.10
CA CYS A 78 -4.54 -1.96 0.15
C CYS A 78 -5.61 -0.85 0.20
N PHE A 79 -5.31 0.34 -0.33
CA PHE A 79 -6.19 1.49 -0.13
C PHE A 79 -6.90 1.95 -1.41
N ALA A 80 -6.19 2.39 -2.47
CA ALA A 80 -6.78 3.09 -3.59
C ALA A 80 -7.82 2.23 -4.33
N THR A 81 -7.49 1.00 -4.68
CA THR A 81 -8.41 0.11 -5.38
C THR A 81 -9.63 -0.21 -4.53
N ARG A 82 -9.47 -0.43 -3.22
CA ARG A 82 -10.57 -0.72 -2.29
C ARG A 82 -11.48 0.49 -2.08
N VAL A 83 -10.89 1.70 -1.95
CA VAL A 83 -11.66 2.95 -1.89
C VAL A 83 -12.44 3.14 -3.19
N SER A 84 -11.81 3.01 -4.35
CA SER A 84 -12.46 3.18 -5.64
C SER A 84 -13.59 2.18 -5.86
N THR A 85 -13.39 0.90 -5.48
CA THR A 85 -14.36 -0.16 -5.67
C THR A 85 -15.60 -0.01 -4.79
N PHE A 86 -15.39 0.22 -3.48
CA PHE A 86 -16.47 0.13 -2.49
C PHE A 86 -17.01 1.49 -2.05
N PHE A 87 -16.22 2.56 -2.21
CA PHE A 87 -16.53 3.92 -1.73
C PHE A 87 -16.30 4.99 -2.81
N GLY A 88 -16.14 4.57 -4.06
CA GLY A 88 -15.88 5.46 -5.18
C GLY A 88 -17.08 6.33 -5.55
N ASP A 89 -16.82 7.31 -6.39
CA ASP A 89 -17.76 8.30 -6.89
C ASP A 89 -18.51 7.85 -8.19
N GLY A 90 -18.36 6.58 -8.57
CA GLY A 90 -18.93 6.03 -9.80
C GLY A 90 -18.12 6.35 -11.07
N SER A 91 -16.91 6.91 -10.94
CA SER A 91 -16.03 7.16 -12.08
C SER A 91 -15.54 5.86 -12.75
N VAL A 92 -15.46 4.78 -11.99
CA VAL A 92 -15.23 3.42 -12.50
C VAL A 92 -16.57 2.70 -12.59
N PRO A 93 -16.88 2.03 -13.74
CA PRO A 93 -18.14 1.32 -13.92
C PRO A 93 -18.40 0.24 -12.86
N ASP A 94 -19.67 0.01 -12.54
CA ASP A 94 -20.10 -0.93 -11.49
C ASP A 94 -19.78 -2.41 -11.78
N ASP A 95 -19.42 -2.76 -13.03
CA ASP A 95 -18.97 -4.09 -13.43
C ASP A 95 -17.52 -4.40 -13.03
N ALA A 96 -16.76 -3.37 -12.60
CA ALA A 96 -15.39 -3.52 -12.15
C ALA A 96 -15.35 -4.08 -10.72
N ASP A 97 -14.68 -5.22 -10.54
CA ASP A 97 -14.39 -5.76 -9.21
C ASP A 97 -13.10 -5.15 -8.61
N MET A 98 -12.81 -5.49 -7.36
CA MET A 98 -11.69 -4.91 -6.62
C MET A 98 -10.29 -5.24 -7.15
N PHE A 99 -10.17 -6.08 -8.16
CA PHE A 99 -8.91 -6.41 -8.85
C PHE A 99 -8.84 -5.79 -10.25
N ASP A 100 -9.92 -5.13 -10.70
CA ASP A 100 -9.93 -4.51 -12.02
C ASP A 100 -8.88 -3.39 -12.11
N PRO A 101 -8.00 -3.40 -13.14
CA PRO A 101 -6.97 -2.38 -13.30
C PRO A 101 -7.51 -0.96 -13.50
N ARG A 102 -8.78 -0.78 -13.85
CA ARG A 102 -9.44 0.53 -13.93
C ARG A 102 -9.48 1.28 -12.59
N HIS A 103 -9.34 0.58 -11.46
CA HIS A 103 -9.23 1.17 -10.13
C HIS A 103 -7.82 1.67 -9.77
N ILE A 104 -6.80 1.34 -10.58
CA ILE A 104 -5.42 1.74 -10.31
C ILE A 104 -5.25 3.23 -10.69
N PRO A 105 -4.75 4.08 -9.79
CA PRO A 105 -4.44 5.47 -10.13
C PRO A 105 -3.46 5.59 -11.29
N ALA A 106 -3.73 6.52 -12.22
CA ALA A 106 -2.94 6.67 -13.44
C ALA A 106 -1.49 7.12 -13.16
N ASP A 107 -1.31 7.96 -12.13
CA ASP A 107 -0.03 8.57 -11.79
C ASP A 107 0.55 7.91 -10.53
N LEU A 108 1.57 7.07 -10.71
CA LEU A 108 2.32 6.48 -9.61
C LEU A 108 3.53 7.37 -9.24
N PRO A 109 3.87 7.49 -7.94
CA PRO A 109 4.89 8.41 -7.50
C PRO A 109 6.31 7.95 -7.86
N ALA A 110 7.11 8.87 -8.43
CA ALA A 110 8.51 8.65 -8.80
C ALA A 110 9.51 9.05 -7.70
N THR A 111 9.06 9.77 -6.66
CA THR A 111 9.91 10.33 -5.60
C THR A 111 9.41 9.96 -4.22
N ALA A 112 10.29 10.02 -3.22
CA ALA A 112 9.94 9.78 -1.82
C ALA A 112 8.82 10.71 -1.34
N ALA A 113 8.92 12.01 -1.64
CA ALA A 113 7.90 12.98 -1.26
C ALA A 113 6.54 12.67 -1.92
N GLY A 114 6.55 12.33 -3.21
CA GLY A 114 5.36 11.89 -3.92
C GLY A 114 4.78 10.61 -3.37
N GLY A 115 5.63 9.62 -3.03
CA GLY A 115 5.23 8.34 -2.42
C GLY A 115 4.55 8.54 -1.07
N LEU A 116 5.11 9.39 -0.22
CA LEU A 116 4.52 9.72 1.09
C LEU A 116 3.16 10.41 0.94
N ALA A 117 3.06 11.42 0.06
CA ALA A 117 1.81 12.12 -0.19
C ALA A 117 0.73 11.17 -0.75
N PHE A 118 1.11 10.28 -1.68
CA PHE A 118 0.24 9.27 -2.27
C PHE A 118 -0.29 8.29 -1.21
N LEU A 119 0.61 7.74 -0.39
CA LEU A 119 0.24 6.80 0.66
C LEU A 119 -0.68 7.45 1.70
N GLU A 120 -0.35 8.66 2.17
CA GLU A 120 -1.15 9.40 3.14
C GLU A 120 -2.55 9.72 2.60
N HIS A 121 -2.64 10.16 1.33
CA HIS A 121 -3.90 10.46 0.68
C HIS A 121 -4.86 9.26 0.70
N TRP A 122 -4.39 8.08 0.24
CA TRP A 122 -5.22 6.90 0.14
C TRP A 122 -5.52 6.26 1.50
N TYR A 123 -4.56 6.29 2.44
CA TYR A 123 -4.81 5.90 3.84
C TYR A 123 -5.93 6.72 4.48
N ARG A 124 -5.89 8.05 4.34
CA ARG A 124 -6.93 8.93 4.91
C ARG A 124 -8.31 8.66 4.31
N ARG A 125 -8.38 8.46 3.00
CA ARG A 125 -9.64 8.12 2.32
C ARG A 125 -10.18 6.77 2.79
N TRP A 126 -9.33 5.77 2.91
CA TRP A 126 -9.70 4.46 3.43
C TRP A 126 -10.22 4.55 4.89
N SER A 127 -9.43 5.15 5.80
CA SER A 127 -9.80 5.28 7.20
C SER A 127 -11.12 6.04 7.39
N GLN A 128 -11.32 7.13 6.65
CA GLN A 128 -12.55 7.89 6.68
C GLN A 128 -13.76 7.07 6.19
N ALA A 129 -13.59 6.32 5.10
CA ALA A 129 -14.65 5.49 4.53
C ALA A 129 -15.08 4.37 5.51
N VAL A 130 -14.10 3.65 6.08
CA VAL A 130 -14.38 2.57 7.04
C VAL A 130 -15.04 3.11 8.32
N ARG A 131 -14.60 4.26 8.83
CA ARG A 131 -15.23 4.90 10.01
C ARG A 131 -16.70 5.31 9.79
N GLY A 132 -17.08 5.52 8.54
CA GLY A 132 -18.45 5.86 8.17
C GLY A 132 -19.39 4.65 8.09
N LEU A 133 -18.88 3.41 8.18
CA LEU A 133 -19.68 2.21 8.06
C LEU A 133 -20.48 1.92 9.34
N THR A 134 -21.73 1.56 9.15
CA THR A 134 -22.56 0.99 10.21
C THR A 134 -22.19 -0.47 10.48
N GLU A 135 -22.63 -1.01 11.63
CA GLU A 135 -22.45 -2.43 11.97
C GLU A 135 -23.08 -3.34 10.89
N GLU A 136 -24.25 -2.97 10.36
CA GLU A 136 -24.90 -3.72 9.28
C GLU A 136 -24.05 -3.74 8.00
N GLU A 137 -23.47 -2.60 7.62
CA GLU A 137 -22.63 -2.49 6.43
C GLU A 137 -21.31 -3.25 6.58
N LEU A 138 -20.73 -3.30 7.78
CA LEU A 138 -19.56 -4.12 8.06
C LEU A 138 -19.82 -5.62 7.86
N HIS A 139 -21.02 -6.09 8.19
CA HIS A 139 -21.40 -7.50 8.02
C HIS A 139 -22.00 -7.83 6.64
N ARG A 140 -22.17 -6.83 5.77
CA ARG A 140 -22.67 -7.06 4.41
C ARG A 140 -21.65 -7.80 3.56
N PRO A 141 -22.07 -8.82 2.80
CA PRO A 141 -21.22 -9.47 1.79
C PRO A 141 -20.67 -8.46 0.78
N LEU A 142 -19.44 -8.69 0.32
CA LEU A 142 -18.80 -7.84 -0.69
C LEU A 142 -19.51 -7.88 -2.03
N GLY A 143 -20.22 -8.99 -2.30
CA GLY A 143 -20.94 -9.19 -3.53
C GLY A 143 -20.03 -9.26 -4.77
N PRO A 144 -20.54 -9.03 -5.98
CA PRO A 144 -19.76 -9.14 -7.21
C PRO A 144 -18.49 -8.30 -7.23
N LYS A 145 -18.47 -7.15 -6.52
CA LYS A 145 -17.28 -6.29 -6.38
C LYS A 145 -16.14 -6.95 -5.60
N GLY A 146 -16.43 -7.98 -4.82
CA GLY A 146 -15.43 -8.81 -4.10
C GLY A 146 -14.76 -9.88 -4.97
N ALA A 147 -15.20 -10.10 -6.21
CA ALA A 147 -14.68 -11.15 -7.10
C ALA A 147 -14.66 -12.53 -6.41
N TYR A 148 -13.48 -13.14 -6.25
CA TYR A 148 -13.32 -14.45 -5.58
C TYR A 148 -13.75 -14.45 -4.10
N PHE A 149 -13.89 -13.26 -3.50
CA PHE A 149 -14.26 -13.04 -2.10
C PHE A 149 -15.68 -12.47 -1.96
N ALA A 150 -16.55 -12.71 -2.97
CA ALA A 150 -17.90 -12.16 -3.00
C ALA A 150 -18.76 -12.51 -1.77
N ASP A 151 -18.53 -13.70 -1.20
CA ASP A 151 -19.25 -14.19 -0.02
C ASP A 151 -18.63 -13.70 1.32
N ASP A 152 -17.40 -13.15 1.29
CA ASP A 152 -16.80 -12.52 2.45
C ASP A 152 -17.51 -11.20 2.76
N ASN A 153 -17.43 -10.76 4.01
CA ASN A 153 -18.02 -9.47 4.40
C ASN A 153 -17.00 -8.33 4.43
N MET A 154 -17.53 -7.09 4.50
CA MET A 154 -16.71 -5.88 4.55
C MET A 154 -15.76 -5.87 5.75
N LEU A 155 -16.18 -6.39 6.92
CA LEU A 155 -15.31 -6.48 8.09
C LEU A 155 -14.08 -7.35 7.82
N GLY A 156 -14.26 -8.49 7.16
CA GLY A 156 -13.15 -9.36 6.73
C GLY A 156 -12.17 -8.63 5.83
N LEU A 157 -12.67 -7.83 4.87
CA LEU A 157 -11.85 -6.99 4.01
C LEU A 157 -11.08 -5.92 4.79
N VAL A 158 -11.73 -5.24 5.75
CA VAL A 158 -11.08 -4.22 6.60
C VAL A 158 -9.94 -4.84 7.41
N VAL A 159 -10.16 -5.99 8.01
CA VAL A 159 -9.11 -6.74 8.75
C VAL A 159 -7.98 -7.16 7.83
N HIS A 160 -8.28 -7.66 6.62
CA HIS A 160 -7.28 -8.00 5.62
C HIS A 160 -6.43 -6.80 5.22
N VAL A 161 -7.05 -5.68 4.84
CA VAL A 161 -6.35 -4.44 4.45
C VAL A 161 -5.45 -3.94 5.58
N SER A 162 -5.95 -3.96 6.83
CA SER A 162 -5.15 -3.55 7.99
C SER A 162 -3.93 -4.45 8.19
N ARG A 163 -4.10 -5.78 8.09
CA ARG A 163 -3.00 -6.75 8.20
C ARG A 163 -1.94 -6.53 7.11
N GLU A 164 -2.35 -6.36 5.86
CA GLU A 164 -1.44 -6.13 4.73
C GLU A 164 -0.66 -4.80 4.90
N ALA A 165 -1.36 -3.73 5.27
CA ALA A 165 -0.73 -2.43 5.50
C ALA A 165 0.28 -2.46 6.66
N ILE A 166 -0.04 -3.17 7.76
CA ILE A 166 0.87 -3.35 8.91
C ILE A 166 2.08 -4.20 8.49
N HIS A 167 1.85 -5.32 7.80
CA HIS A 167 2.91 -6.22 7.35
C HIS A 167 3.91 -5.50 6.44
N HIS A 168 3.43 -4.93 5.35
CA HIS A 168 4.29 -4.26 4.38
C HIS A 168 4.86 -2.93 4.90
N GLY A 169 4.17 -2.25 5.80
CA GLY A 169 4.71 -1.08 6.47
C GLY A 169 5.92 -1.41 7.37
N ALA A 170 5.90 -2.56 8.04
CA ALA A 170 7.06 -3.04 8.81
C ALA A 170 8.26 -3.38 7.91
N GLU A 171 8.01 -3.95 6.72
CA GLU A 171 9.06 -4.20 5.72
C GLU A 171 9.70 -2.90 5.22
N ILE A 172 8.91 -1.84 4.97
CA ILE A 172 9.45 -0.51 4.61
C ILE A 172 10.39 0.00 5.69
N CYS A 173 10.00 -0.10 6.96
CA CYS A 173 10.85 0.33 8.06
C CYS A 173 12.16 -0.45 8.11
N LEU A 174 12.12 -1.77 7.91
CA LEU A 174 13.31 -2.63 7.86
C LEU A 174 14.21 -2.29 6.67
N LEU A 175 13.64 -2.10 5.47
CA LEU A 175 14.42 -1.72 4.28
C LEU A 175 15.16 -0.39 4.51
N ARG A 176 14.49 0.58 5.14
CA ARG A 176 15.12 1.86 5.49
C ARG A 176 16.27 1.71 6.46
N ASP A 177 16.13 0.87 7.48
CA ASP A 177 17.21 0.59 8.44
C ASP A 177 18.40 -0.09 7.75
N LEU A 178 18.15 -1.05 6.86
CA LEU A 178 19.18 -1.76 6.11
C LEU A 178 19.95 -0.80 5.16
N CYS A 179 19.23 0.05 4.43
CA CYS A 179 19.84 1.08 3.58
C CYS A 179 20.77 1.99 4.37
N ARG A 180 20.32 2.50 5.51
CA ARG A 180 21.11 3.37 6.39
C ARG A 180 22.31 2.66 7.01
N ALA A 181 22.17 1.40 7.39
CA ALA A 181 23.26 0.59 7.93
C ALA A 181 24.36 0.32 6.88
N GLY A 182 23.98 0.01 5.64
CA GLY A 182 24.91 -0.16 4.51
C GLY A 182 25.67 1.11 4.21
N ALA A 183 25.00 2.25 4.11
CA ALA A 183 25.63 3.56 3.90
C ALA A 183 26.57 3.98 5.03
N ALA A 184 26.32 3.54 6.26
CA ALA A 184 27.21 3.77 7.41
C ALA A 184 28.45 2.85 7.37
N GLY A 185 28.30 1.61 6.91
CA GLY A 185 29.38 0.65 6.73
C GLY A 185 30.40 1.11 5.69
N ASP A 186 29.91 1.55 4.53
CA ASP A 186 30.76 2.06 3.43
C ASP A 186 31.57 3.30 3.82
N ARG A 187 31.02 4.18 4.66
CA ARG A 187 31.76 5.34 5.18
C ARG A 187 32.89 4.96 6.11
N ARG A 188 32.73 3.91 6.93
CA ARG A 188 33.79 3.42 7.84
C ARG A 188 34.90 2.68 7.11
N ALA A 189 34.58 2.01 5.99
CA ALA A 189 35.56 1.29 5.19
C ALA A 189 36.48 2.23 4.36
N ARG A 190 36.12 3.51 4.19
CA ARG A 190 36.86 4.52 3.41
C ARG A 190 37.74 5.45 4.25
N VAL A 191 37.78 5.27 5.57
CA VAL A 191 38.64 5.98 6.52
C VAL A 191 39.73 5.05 7.02
#